data_aefb0e7e1ac8bddba6a363778697c961
#
_entry.id   aefb0e7e1ac8bddba6a363778697c961
#
_cell.length_a   1.000
_cell.length_b   1.000
_cell.length_c   1.000
_cell.angle_alpha   90.00
_cell.angle_beta   90.00
_cell.angle_gamma   90.00
#
_symmetry.space_group_name_H-M   'P 1'
#
loop_
_entity.id
_entity.type
_entity.pdbx_description
1 polymer ?
#
loop_
_entity_poly.entity_id
_entity_poly.type
_entity_poly.pdbx_seq_one_letter_code
_entity_poly.pdbx_strand_id
1 'polypeptide(L)'
;MAYTATDVKNLRERTGAGMMDCKKALDDTAGDMEAAVDLLRAKGLAAVAKKSSRTAAEGLVGVAVAGTRGVAVEVNSETDFVAKNEQFQDFVRKTTEVALCAASDDIEALKVAAYPGGGTISDKLTNNVATIGENQQVRRMKTISVSSGVVVPYVHNAAAPLLGKIGVLVALESEAGADVLEPLGKQIAMHIAAAFPQALSAADLDPVVLERERKIALDKAIEEAAKSGKEIPQDILAKRADGAAAKFAKDNALLSQVFVMDNKTPIAQVVEQAAKAAGTKIVLTDYVRFQLGEGIEKVESDFAAEVAAAAGLG
;
A
#
# COMPACT_ATOMS: atom_id res chain seq x y z
N MET A 1 -31.53 -34.34 14.83
CA MET A 1 -30.48 -33.52 14.16
C MET A 1 -29.14 -34.04 14.66
N ALA A 2 -28.18 -34.27 13.79
CA ALA A 2 -26.88 -34.87 14.16
C ALA A 2 -25.89 -33.87 14.80
N TYR A 3 -26.26 -32.59 14.97
CA TYR A 3 -25.44 -31.54 15.54
C TYR A 3 -26.27 -30.57 16.37
N THR A 4 -25.60 -29.75 17.22
CA THR A 4 -26.20 -28.77 18.15
C THR A 4 -25.93 -27.33 17.70
N ALA A 5 -26.62 -26.38 18.34
CA ALA A 5 -26.31 -24.93 18.14
C ALA A 5 -24.87 -24.58 18.54
N THR A 6 -24.30 -25.31 19.51
CA THR A 6 -22.90 -25.16 19.92
C THR A 6 -21.96 -25.61 18.81
N ASP A 7 -22.27 -26.65 18.06
CA ASP A 7 -21.46 -27.12 16.93
C ASP A 7 -21.45 -26.08 15.79
N VAL A 8 -22.60 -25.46 15.53
CA VAL A 8 -22.68 -24.33 14.56
C VAL A 8 -21.81 -23.16 15.01
N LYS A 9 -21.82 -22.81 16.30
CA LYS A 9 -20.98 -21.75 16.87
C LYS A 9 -19.51 -22.11 16.75
N ASN A 10 -19.11 -23.33 17.11
CA ASN A 10 -17.74 -23.81 17.04
C ASN A 10 -17.22 -23.80 15.58
N LEU A 11 -18.05 -24.28 14.63
CA LEU A 11 -17.72 -24.27 13.22
C LEU A 11 -17.52 -22.83 12.70
N ARG A 12 -18.39 -21.90 13.14
CA ARG A 12 -18.24 -20.47 12.81
C ARG A 12 -16.96 -19.86 13.40
N GLU A 13 -16.63 -20.17 14.64
CA GLU A 13 -15.40 -19.70 15.28
C GLU A 13 -14.14 -20.24 14.57
N ARG A 14 -14.17 -21.50 14.12
CA ARG A 14 -13.05 -22.12 13.38
C ARG A 14 -12.89 -21.60 11.95
N THR A 15 -14.01 -21.35 11.26
CA THR A 15 -14.00 -21.05 9.83
C THR A 15 -14.24 -19.56 9.53
N GLY A 16 -14.87 -18.83 10.46
CA GLY A 16 -15.35 -17.45 10.27
C GLY A 16 -16.50 -17.32 9.26
N ALA A 17 -17.04 -18.43 8.76
CA ALA A 17 -18.15 -18.43 7.82
C ALA A 17 -19.45 -17.91 8.46
N GLY A 18 -20.43 -17.52 7.63
CA GLY A 18 -21.75 -17.09 8.10
C GLY A 18 -22.47 -18.20 8.87
N MET A 19 -23.30 -17.84 9.88
CA MET A 19 -24.01 -18.82 10.70
C MET A 19 -24.89 -19.76 9.86
N MET A 20 -25.55 -19.23 8.83
CA MET A 20 -26.39 -20.03 7.94
C MET A 20 -25.57 -20.96 7.05
N ASP A 21 -24.39 -20.54 6.62
CA ASP A 21 -23.47 -21.38 5.83
C ASP A 21 -22.91 -22.52 6.70
N CYS A 22 -22.55 -22.23 7.96
CA CYS A 22 -22.11 -23.22 8.92
C CYS A 22 -23.22 -24.27 9.20
N LYS A 23 -24.47 -23.80 9.41
CA LYS A 23 -25.60 -24.68 9.59
C LYS A 23 -25.82 -25.60 8.39
N LYS A 24 -25.83 -25.01 7.18
CA LYS A 24 -26.00 -25.76 5.93
C LYS A 24 -24.84 -26.73 5.70
N ALA A 25 -23.62 -26.37 6.01
CA ALA A 25 -22.47 -27.26 5.89
C ALA A 25 -22.60 -28.49 6.83
N LEU A 26 -23.04 -28.26 8.07
CA LEU A 26 -23.31 -29.36 9.02
C LEU A 26 -24.50 -30.23 8.59
N ASP A 27 -25.56 -29.66 8.01
CA ASP A 27 -26.65 -30.41 7.41
C ASP A 27 -26.15 -31.30 6.25
N ASP A 28 -25.37 -30.71 5.31
CA ASP A 28 -24.81 -31.39 4.13
C ASP A 28 -23.83 -32.54 4.51
N THR A 29 -23.16 -32.43 5.68
CA THR A 29 -22.16 -33.39 6.18
C THR A 29 -22.67 -34.28 7.32
N ALA A 30 -23.98 -34.30 7.54
CA ALA A 30 -24.62 -35.10 8.61
C ALA A 30 -24.03 -34.82 10.01
N GLY A 31 -23.53 -33.61 10.27
CA GLY A 31 -22.96 -33.20 11.54
C GLY A 31 -21.45 -33.44 11.69
N ASP A 32 -20.79 -33.97 10.66
CA ASP A 32 -19.33 -34.13 10.66
C ASP A 32 -18.65 -32.77 10.59
N MET A 33 -17.95 -32.43 11.66
CA MET A 33 -17.30 -31.09 11.82
C MET A 33 -16.15 -30.90 10.83
N GLU A 34 -15.30 -31.90 10.61
CA GLU A 34 -14.14 -31.78 9.71
C GLU A 34 -14.60 -31.73 8.25
N ALA A 35 -15.54 -32.57 7.85
CA ALA A 35 -16.15 -32.53 6.54
C ALA A 35 -16.86 -31.18 6.28
N ALA A 36 -17.47 -30.57 7.29
CA ALA A 36 -18.11 -29.25 7.20
C ALA A 36 -17.07 -28.14 7.01
N VAL A 37 -15.91 -28.20 7.67
CA VAL A 37 -14.79 -27.29 7.45
C VAL A 37 -14.29 -27.38 6.01
N ASP A 38 -14.06 -28.60 5.51
CA ASP A 38 -13.60 -28.84 4.13
C ASP A 38 -14.61 -28.34 3.09
N LEU A 39 -15.88 -28.56 3.32
CA LEU A 39 -16.97 -28.09 2.46
C LEU A 39 -17.02 -26.56 2.41
N LEU A 40 -16.89 -25.89 3.56
CA LEU A 40 -16.87 -24.43 3.62
C LEU A 40 -15.61 -23.86 2.94
N ARG A 41 -14.47 -24.52 3.10
CA ARG A 41 -13.23 -24.14 2.41
C ARG A 41 -13.38 -24.26 0.89
N ALA A 42 -13.93 -25.37 0.40
CA ALA A 42 -14.18 -25.58 -1.02
C ALA A 42 -15.14 -24.52 -1.61
N LYS A 43 -16.22 -24.19 -0.89
CA LYS A 43 -17.17 -23.13 -1.28
C LYS A 43 -16.47 -21.76 -1.31
N GLY A 44 -15.59 -21.46 -0.35
CA GLY A 44 -14.79 -20.23 -0.31
C GLY A 44 -13.86 -20.11 -1.51
N LEU A 45 -13.13 -21.18 -1.85
CA LEU A 45 -12.26 -21.20 -3.03
C LEU A 45 -13.04 -20.99 -4.33
N ALA A 46 -14.23 -21.59 -4.47
CA ALA A 46 -15.10 -21.35 -5.63
C ALA A 46 -15.56 -19.88 -5.71
N ALA A 47 -15.85 -19.25 -4.57
CA ALA A 47 -16.22 -17.82 -4.53
C ALA A 47 -15.06 -16.93 -4.95
N VAL A 48 -13.82 -17.22 -4.49
CA VAL A 48 -12.61 -16.51 -4.91
C VAL A 48 -12.42 -16.65 -6.43
N ALA A 49 -12.44 -17.87 -6.95
CA ALA A 49 -12.26 -18.12 -8.38
C ALA A 49 -13.28 -17.36 -9.24
N LYS A 50 -14.54 -17.29 -8.82
CA LYS A 50 -15.60 -16.57 -9.53
C LYS A 50 -15.39 -15.05 -9.53
N LYS A 51 -14.71 -14.50 -8.51
CA LYS A 51 -14.54 -13.05 -8.33
C LYS A 51 -13.16 -12.54 -8.73
N SER A 52 -12.19 -13.43 -8.93
CA SER A 52 -10.77 -13.07 -9.16
C SER A 52 -10.53 -12.18 -10.39
N SER A 53 -11.44 -12.18 -11.37
CA SER A 53 -11.36 -11.33 -12.55
C SER A 53 -11.87 -9.90 -12.34
N ARG A 54 -12.50 -9.61 -11.18
CA ARG A 54 -13.03 -8.27 -10.90
C ARG A 54 -11.92 -7.36 -10.42
N THR A 55 -11.89 -6.13 -10.92
CA THR A 55 -10.89 -5.12 -10.51
C THR A 55 -11.07 -4.78 -9.04
N ALA A 56 -9.99 -4.92 -8.27
CA ALA A 56 -9.91 -4.57 -6.85
C ALA A 56 -8.87 -3.47 -6.68
N ALA A 57 -9.29 -2.20 -6.73
CA ALA A 57 -8.41 -1.01 -6.65
C ALA A 57 -8.69 -0.15 -5.42
N GLU A 58 -9.74 -0.48 -4.65
CA GLU A 58 -10.05 0.10 -3.34
C GLU A 58 -9.49 -0.80 -2.22
N GLY A 59 -9.81 -0.54 -0.96
CA GLY A 59 -9.32 -1.31 0.20
C GLY A 59 -8.53 -0.47 1.19
N LEU A 60 -7.43 -1.00 1.74
CA LEU A 60 -6.61 -0.31 2.75
C LEU A 60 -5.11 -0.61 2.59
N VAL A 61 -4.31 0.37 2.96
CA VAL A 61 -2.89 0.20 3.30
C VAL A 61 -2.78 0.15 4.82
N GLY A 62 -2.18 -0.92 5.34
CA GLY A 62 -1.80 -1.06 6.74
C GLY A 62 -0.32 -0.77 6.93
N VAL A 63 0.05 -0.12 8.02
CA VAL A 63 1.44 0.06 8.44
C VAL A 63 1.62 -0.44 9.88
N ALA A 64 2.76 -1.06 10.15
CA ALA A 64 3.13 -1.48 11.50
C ALA A 64 4.61 -1.23 11.75
N VAL A 65 4.96 -0.92 12.99
CA VAL A 65 6.35 -0.64 13.39
C VAL A 65 6.68 -1.30 14.74
N ALA A 66 7.93 -1.71 14.88
CA ALA A 66 8.51 -2.19 16.14
C ALA A 66 9.94 -1.66 16.25
N GLY A 67 10.10 -0.53 16.95
CA GLY A 67 11.39 0.14 17.16
C GLY A 67 12.07 0.50 15.85
N THR A 68 13.10 -0.26 15.51
CA THR A 68 13.96 -0.02 14.32
C THR A 68 13.44 -0.66 13.02
N ARG A 69 12.25 -1.28 13.03
CA ARG A 69 11.66 -1.95 11.86
C ARG A 69 10.24 -1.52 11.62
N GLY A 70 9.86 -1.45 10.34
CA GLY A 70 8.49 -1.19 9.92
C GLY A 70 8.12 -1.96 8.66
N VAL A 71 6.81 -2.14 8.45
CA VAL A 71 6.24 -2.76 7.25
C VAL A 71 4.99 -2.00 6.82
N ALA A 72 4.80 -1.89 5.51
CA ALA A 72 3.56 -1.48 4.88
C ALA A 72 3.00 -2.64 4.06
N VAL A 73 1.69 -2.86 4.14
CA VAL A 73 0.97 -3.90 3.39
C VAL A 73 -0.24 -3.26 2.72
N GLU A 74 -0.42 -3.51 1.42
CA GLU A 74 -1.62 -3.10 0.70
C GLU A 74 -2.54 -4.30 0.49
N VAL A 75 -3.79 -4.16 0.94
CA VAL A 75 -4.86 -5.13 0.73
C VAL A 75 -5.99 -4.46 -0.03
N ASN A 76 -6.25 -4.94 -1.24
CA ASN A 76 -7.26 -4.38 -2.11
C ASN A 76 -8.63 -5.06 -1.98
N SER A 77 -9.68 -4.32 -2.32
CA SER A 77 -11.08 -4.74 -2.47
C SER A 77 -11.71 -4.05 -3.68
N GLU A 78 -12.93 -4.46 -4.05
CA GLU A 78 -13.63 -3.86 -5.20
C GLU A 78 -14.12 -2.44 -4.88
N THR A 79 -14.71 -2.24 -3.68
CA THR A 79 -15.33 -0.96 -3.29
C THR A 79 -14.70 -0.37 -2.03
N ASP A 80 -14.90 0.94 -1.85
CA ASP A 80 -14.47 1.68 -0.65
C ASP A 80 -15.34 1.39 0.59
N PHE A 81 -16.52 0.78 0.42
CA PHE A 81 -17.36 0.35 1.53
C PHE A 81 -16.69 -0.72 2.37
N VAL A 82 -15.93 -1.62 1.74
CA VAL A 82 -15.18 -2.68 2.42
C VAL A 82 -14.12 -2.11 3.35
N ALA A 83 -13.52 -0.96 3.03
CA ALA A 83 -12.56 -0.29 3.90
C ALA A 83 -13.15 0.11 5.28
N LYS A 84 -14.48 0.23 5.39
CA LYS A 84 -15.20 0.52 6.64
C LYS A 84 -15.66 -0.73 7.38
N ASN A 85 -15.53 -1.91 6.77
CA ASN A 85 -15.94 -3.18 7.36
C ASN A 85 -14.92 -3.61 8.42
N GLU A 86 -15.37 -3.85 9.65
CA GLU A 86 -14.51 -4.22 10.78
C GLU A 86 -13.75 -5.53 10.56
N GLN A 87 -14.38 -6.54 9.90
CA GLN A 87 -13.72 -7.80 9.58
C GLN A 87 -12.57 -7.61 8.59
N PHE A 88 -12.74 -6.73 7.61
CA PHE A 88 -11.69 -6.39 6.66
C PHE A 88 -10.57 -5.59 7.33
N GLN A 89 -10.90 -4.59 8.15
CA GLN A 89 -9.90 -3.82 8.90
C GLN A 89 -9.08 -4.71 9.84
N ASP A 90 -9.72 -5.64 10.56
CA ASP A 90 -9.04 -6.60 11.42
C ASP A 90 -8.11 -7.52 10.61
N PHE A 91 -8.57 -7.98 9.44
CA PHE A 91 -7.76 -8.76 8.52
C PHE A 91 -6.51 -8.00 8.05
N VAL A 92 -6.65 -6.74 7.61
CA VAL A 92 -5.52 -5.91 7.17
C VAL A 92 -4.54 -5.68 8.33
N ARG A 93 -5.04 -5.34 9.51
CA ARG A 93 -4.22 -5.11 10.71
C ARG A 93 -3.38 -6.33 11.07
N LYS A 94 -4.02 -7.48 11.24
CA LYS A 94 -3.34 -8.74 11.62
C LYS A 94 -2.37 -9.21 10.55
N THR A 95 -2.73 -9.08 9.27
CA THR A 95 -1.82 -9.40 8.16
C THR A 95 -0.58 -8.51 8.19
N THR A 96 -0.74 -7.21 8.50
CA THR A 96 0.38 -6.27 8.63
C THR A 96 1.26 -6.60 9.84
N GLU A 97 0.67 -7.00 10.96
CA GLU A 97 1.40 -7.45 12.16
C GLU A 97 2.21 -8.74 11.88
N VAL A 98 1.63 -9.70 11.16
CA VAL A 98 2.35 -10.92 10.73
C VAL A 98 3.51 -10.57 9.80
N ALA A 99 3.27 -9.66 8.84
CA ALA A 99 4.31 -9.19 7.93
C ALA A 99 5.48 -8.50 8.67
N LEU A 100 5.21 -7.74 9.72
CA LEU A 100 6.24 -7.12 10.56
C LEU A 100 7.15 -8.17 11.24
N CYS A 101 6.56 -9.27 11.70
CA CYS A 101 7.30 -10.37 12.33
C CYS A 101 8.13 -11.17 11.31
N ALA A 102 7.63 -11.33 10.07
CA ALA A 102 8.30 -12.11 9.03
C ALA A 102 9.61 -11.47 8.52
N ALA A 103 9.74 -10.15 8.63
CA ALA A 103 10.92 -9.37 8.22
C ALA A 103 11.39 -9.66 6.78
N SER A 104 10.47 -9.87 5.87
CA SER A 104 10.68 -10.21 4.46
C SER A 104 9.75 -9.39 3.58
N ASP A 105 10.13 -9.17 2.33
CA ASP A 105 9.28 -8.54 1.30
C ASP A 105 8.58 -9.60 0.42
N ASP A 106 8.68 -10.89 0.78
CA ASP A 106 8.08 -11.98 0.03
C ASP A 106 6.58 -12.09 0.33
N ILE A 107 5.77 -11.60 -0.60
CA ILE A 107 4.32 -11.60 -0.49
C ILE A 107 3.73 -13.02 -0.53
N GLU A 108 4.35 -13.96 -1.23
CA GLU A 108 3.88 -15.34 -1.31
C GLU A 108 4.18 -16.07 0.00
N ALA A 109 5.33 -15.83 0.62
CA ALA A 109 5.62 -16.31 1.96
C ALA A 109 4.63 -15.73 3.00
N LEU A 110 4.27 -14.45 2.88
CA LEU A 110 3.26 -13.84 3.74
C LEU A 110 1.89 -14.53 3.59
N LYS A 111 1.44 -14.81 2.37
CA LYS A 111 0.14 -15.43 2.11
C LYS A 111 -0.03 -16.80 2.77
N VAL A 112 1.06 -17.57 2.88
CA VAL A 112 1.05 -18.91 3.53
C VAL A 112 1.40 -18.87 5.01
N ALA A 113 1.78 -17.71 5.55
CA ALA A 113 2.07 -17.54 6.97
C ALA A 113 0.83 -17.80 7.84
N ALA A 114 1.07 -18.27 9.07
CA ALA A 114 0.01 -18.53 10.04
C ALA A 114 -0.75 -17.24 10.40
N TYR A 115 -2.08 -17.29 10.28
CA TYR A 115 -2.94 -16.17 10.69
C TYR A 115 -3.32 -16.29 12.17
N PRO A 116 -3.29 -15.19 12.94
CA PRO A 116 -3.75 -15.21 14.33
C PRO A 116 -5.23 -15.65 14.44
N GLY A 117 -5.46 -16.77 15.11
CA GLY A 117 -6.79 -17.38 15.22
C GLY A 117 -6.97 -18.65 14.38
N GLY A 118 -5.94 -19.07 13.63
CA GLY A 118 -5.89 -20.34 12.90
C GLY A 118 -5.92 -20.20 11.38
N GLY A 119 -5.38 -21.20 10.70
CA GLY A 119 -5.19 -21.20 9.25
C GLY A 119 -4.07 -20.29 8.77
N THR A 120 -4.05 -20.04 7.48
CA THR A 120 -3.11 -19.12 6.83
C THR A 120 -3.78 -17.78 6.51
N ILE A 121 -2.97 -16.76 6.15
CA ILE A 121 -3.49 -15.49 5.63
C ILE A 121 -4.36 -15.73 4.38
N SER A 122 -3.96 -16.66 3.49
CA SER A 122 -4.76 -17.05 2.32
C SER A 122 -6.09 -17.70 2.70
N ASP A 123 -6.12 -18.54 3.71
CA ASP A 123 -7.37 -19.14 4.19
C ASP A 123 -8.32 -18.06 4.72
N LYS A 124 -7.79 -17.10 5.48
CA LYS A 124 -8.58 -15.98 6.01
C LYS A 124 -9.06 -15.04 4.91
N LEU A 125 -8.22 -14.74 3.90
CA LEU A 125 -8.60 -13.98 2.72
C LEU A 125 -9.74 -14.65 1.96
N THR A 126 -9.61 -15.96 1.69
CA THR A 126 -10.66 -16.78 1.05
C THR A 126 -12.00 -16.68 1.78
N ASN A 127 -11.96 -16.77 3.10
CA ASN A 127 -13.14 -16.59 3.92
C ASN A 127 -13.72 -15.19 3.85
N ASN A 128 -12.88 -14.14 3.88
CA ASN A 128 -13.33 -12.77 3.72
C ASN A 128 -14.02 -12.54 2.36
N VAL A 129 -13.46 -13.06 1.26
CA VAL A 129 -14.08 -12.98 -0.07
C VAL A 129 -15.43 -13.66 -0.11
N ALA A 130 -15.57 -14.81 0.57
CA ALA A 130 -16.83 -15.53 0.66
C ALA A 130 -17.89 -14.78 1.48
N THR A 131 -17.51 -14.21 2.62
CA THR A 131 -18.43 -13.59 3.59
C THR A 131 -18.77 -12.13 3.25
N ILE A 132 -17.79 -11.35 2.82
CA ILE A 132 -17.97 -9.92 2.44
C ILE A 132 -18.58 -9.84 1.04
N GLY A 133 -18.25 -10.79 0.15
CA GLY A 133 -18.87 -10.89 -1.16
C GLY A 133 -18.14 -10.15 -2.26
N GLU A 134 -16.96 -9.57 -2.00
CA GLU A 134 -16.13 -8.87 -2.96
C GLU A 134 -14.79 -9.58 -3.20
N ASN A 135 -14.19 -9.34 -4.38
CA ASN A 135 -12.80 -9.72 -4.65
C ASN A 135 -11.87 -8.98 -3.70
N GLN A 136 -10.94 -9.69 -3.09
CA GLN A 136 -9.93 -9.11 -2.21
C GLN A 136 -8.56 -9.72 -2.52
N GLN A 137 -7.50 -8.93 -2.35
CA GLN A 137 -6.14 -9.36 -2.64
C GLN A 137 -5.15 -8.74 -1.64
N VAL A 138 -4.28 -9.55 -1.05
CA VAL A 138 -3.04 -9.08 -0.43
C VAL A 138 -2.06 -8.82 -1.57
N ARG A 139 -1.87 -7.55 -1.93
CA ARG A 139 -1.25 -7.15 -3.20
C ARG A 139 0.25 -6.99 -3.12
N ARG A 140 0.71 -6.20 -2.18
CA ARG A 140 2.13 -5.89 -2.01
C ARG A 140 2.47 -5.58 -0.56
N MET A 141 3.73 -5.77 -0.22
CA MET A 141 4.29 -5.38 1.05
C MET A 141 5.71 -4.83 0.86
N LYS A 142 6.16 -4.02 1.82
CA LYS A 142 7.54 -3.54 1.88
C LYS A 142 7.96 -3.33 3.31
N THR A 143 9.11 -3.87 3.67
CA THR A 143 9.77 -3.68 4.96
C THR A 143 10.91 -2.68 4.85
N ILE A 144 11.13 -1.91 5.91
CA ILE A 144 12.33 -1.10 6.09
C ILE A 144 12.85 -1.26 7.51
N SER A 145 14.15 -1.07 7.70
CA SER A 145 14.77 -1.13 9.02
C SER A 145 16.04 -0.29 9.09
N VAL A 146 16.41 0.09 10.31
CA VAL A 146 17.68 0.75 10.64
C VAL A 146 18.42 -0.06 11.70
N SER A 147 19.74 0.10 11.76
CA SER A 147 20.56 -0.56 12.77
C SER A 147 20.38 0.07 14.14
N SER A 148 20.28 1.40 14.19
CA SER A 148 20.04 2.22 15.38
C SER A 148 19.12 3.38 14.99
N GLY A 149 18.19 3.79 15.87
CA GLY A 149 17.24 4.85 15.60
C GLY A 149 15.79 4.36 15.58
N VAL A 150 14.98 4.87 14.65
CA VAL A 150 13.54 4.56 14.60
C VAL A 150 13.02 4.41 13.15
N VAL A 151 11.97 3.61 13.00
CA VAL A 151 11.07 3.67 11.85
C VAL A 151 9.77 4.31 12.28
N VAL A 152 9.36 5.38 11.60
CA VAL A 152 8.19 6.20 11.96
C VAL A 152 7.05 5.96 10.97
N PRO A 153 5.86 5.52 11.43
CA PRO A 153 4.71 5.31 10.58
C PRO A 153 3.88 6.58 10.45
N TYR A 154 3.25 6.74 9.29
CA TYR A 154 2.20 7.73 9.07
C TYR A 154 1.13 7.18 8.13
N VAL A 155 -0.13 7.47 8.43
CA VAL A 155 -1.26 7.12 7.56
C VAL A 155 -2.05 8.38 7.24
N HIS A 156 -2.21 8.64 5.95
CA HIS A 156 -3.07 9.73 5.46
C HIS A 156 -4.42 9.19 5.03
N ASN A 157 -5.50 9.96 5.28
CA ASN A 157 -6.88 9.51 5.10
C ASN A 157 -7.15 8.18 5.83
N ALA A 158 -6.85 8.17 7.14
CA ALA A 158 -7.02 7.02 7.99
C ALA A 158 -8.50 6.62 8.12
N ALA A 159 -8.79 5.34 7.89
CA ALA A 159 -10.08 4.71 8.17
C ALA A 159 -10.14 4.12 9.58
N ALA A 160 -8.97 3.69 10.10
CA ALA A 160 -8.76 3.21 11.46
C ALA A 160 -7.29 3.46 11.86
N PRO A 161 -6.90 3.28 13.14
CA PRO A 161 -5.51 3.43 13.55
C PRO A 161 -4.56 2.60 12.69
N LEU A 162 -3.54 3.23 12.09
CA LEU A 162 -2.53 2.64 11.19
C LEU A 162 -3.09 1.98 9.90
N LEU A 163 -4.32 2.25 9.54
CA LEU A 163 -4.98 1.78 8.32
C LEU A 163 -5.58 2.95 7.55
N GLY A 164 -5.30 3.07 6.26
CA GLY A 164 -5.87 4.15 5.43
C GLY A 164 -5.55 4.06 3.96
N LYS A 165 -5.67 5.19 3.24
CA LYS A 165 -5.46 5.23 1.78
C LYS A 165 -4.01 5.42 1.37
N ILE A 166 -3.20 6.09 2.20
CA ILE A 166 -1.76 6.25 1.97
C ILE A 166 -1.04 5.86 3.25
N GLY A 167 -0.18 4.85 3.16
CA GLY A 167 0.70 4.43 4.24
C GLY A 167 2.13 4.85 3.94
N VAL A 168 2.80 5.46 4.93
CA VAL A 168 4.19 5.91 4.83
C VAL A 168 4.98 5.37 6.01
N LEU A 169 6.20 4.95 5.73
CA LEU A 169 7.23 4.63 6.72
C LEU A 169 8.47 5.47 6.43
N VAL A 170 9.08 6.02 7.47
CA VAL A 170 10.33 6.78 7.38
C VAL A 170 11.37 6.16 8.28
N ALA A 171 12.53 5.81 7.74
CA ALA A 171 13.65 5.21 8.46
C ALA A 171 14.68 6.31 8.79
N LEU A 172 14.88 6.56 10.09
CA LEU A 172 15.87 7.50 10.61
C LEU A 172 16.92 6.75 11.41
N GLU A 173 18.15 6.73 10.88
CA GLU A 173 19.28 6.13 11.58
C GLU A 173 20.01 7.19 12.41
N SER A 174 20.14 6.95 13.72
CA SER A 174 20.73 7.88 14.67
C SER A 174 20.89 7.24 16.06
N GLU A 175 21.77 7.83 16.86
CA GLU A 175 21.87 7.59 18.31
C GLU A 175 21.02 8.58 19.13
N ALA A 176 20.27 9.48 18.47
CA ALA A 176 19.34 10.38 19.15
C ALA A 176 18.14 9.61 19.74
N GLY A 177 17.54 10.16 20.80
CA GLY A 177 16.36 9.57 21.41
C GLY A 177 15.11 9.62 20.53
N ALA A 178 14.16 8.72 20.80
CA ALA A 178 12.88 8.65 20.10
C ALA A 178 12.07 9.96 20.20
N ASP A 179 12.19 10.69 21.29
CA ASP A 179 11.58 12.01 21.50
C ASP A 179 11.99 13.06 20.48
N VAL A 180 13.18 12.93 19.89
CA VAL A 180 13.68 13.77 18.77
C VAL A 180 13.29 13.18 17.42
N LEU A 181 13.48 11.87 17.25
CA LEU A 181 13.37 11.21 15.94
C LEU A 181 11.91 11.00 15.51
N GLU A 182 11.00 10.66 16.42
CA GLU A 182 9.59 10.42 16.06
C GLU A 182 8.87 11.67 15.53
N PRO A 183 8.98 12.87 16.16
CA PRO A 183 8.38 14.07 15.60
C PRO A 183 8.96 14.45 14.25
N LEU A 184 10.29 14.35 14.07
CA LEU A 184 10.95 14.60 12.80
C LEU A 184 10.46 13.63 11.71
N GLY A 185 10.47 12.33 12.01
CA GLY A 185 10.03 11.29 11.08
C GLY A 185 8.57 11.46 10.68
N LYS A 186 7.69 11.85 11.63
CA LYS A 186 6.28 12.12 11.34
C LYS A 186 6.08 13.29 10.39
N GLN A 187 6.83 14.39 10.57
CA GLN A 187 6.78 15.54 9.67
C GLN A 187 7.27 15.19 8.27
N ILE A 188 8.37 14.42 8.16
CA ILE A 188 8.89 13.93 6.90
C ILE A 188 7.88 12.97 6.25
N ALA A 189 7.25 12.06 7.01
CA ALA A 189 6.24 11.15 6.49
C ALA A 189 5.00 11.89 5.94
N MET A 190 4.57 12.96 6.60
CA MET A 190 3.50 13.84 6.09
C MET A 190 3.90 14.51 4.77
N HIS A 191 5.15 14.97 4.66
CA HIS A 191 5.69 15.50 3.41
C HIS A 191 5.68 14.43 2.30
N ILE A 192 6.17 13.22 2.57
CA ILE A 192 6.20 12.11 1.60
C ILE A 192 4.79 11.76 1.12
N ALA A 193 3.81 11.76 2.01
CA ALA A 193 2.41 11.51 1.65
C ALA A 193 1.88 12.57 0.65
N ALA A 194 2.26 13.83 0.83
CA ALA A 194 1.79 14.97 0.04
C ALA A 194 2.60 15.21 -1.24
N ALA A 195 3.93 15.12 -1.16
CA ALA A 195 4.85 15.53 -2.24
C ALA A 195 5.20 14.39 -3.21
N PHE A 196 4.86 13.14 -2.88
CA PHE A 196 5.04 11.98 -3.76
C PHE A 196 6.47 11.84 -4.34
N PRO A 197 7.53 11.80 -3.53
CA PRO A 197 8.87 11.57 -4.05
C PRO A 197 8.98 10.18 -4.69
N GLN A 198 9.76 10.10 -5.79
CA GLN A 198 9.97 8.86 -6.53
C GLN A 198 11.22 8.11 -6.05
N ALA A 199 12.16 8.82 -5.42
CA ALA A 199 13.39 8.25 -4.89
C ALA A 199 13.87 9.02 -3.65
N LEU A 200 14.76 8.43 -2.87
CA LEU A 200 15.38 9.09 -1.72
C LEU A 200 16.29 10.24 -2.16
N SER A 201 17.19 9.97 -3.08
CA SER A 201 18.09 10.96 -3.67
C SER A 201 17.99 10.99 -5.20
N ALA A 202 18.55 12.01 -5.84
CA ALA A 202 18.59 12.10 -7.30
C ALA A 202 19.38 10.96 -7.96
N ALA A 203 20.33 10.37 -7.24
CA ALA A 203 21.12 9.23 -7.72
C ALA A 203 20.33 7.91 -7.73
N ASP A 204 19.24 7.83 -6.94
CA ASP A 204 18.40 6.64 -6.82
C ASP A 204 17.24 6.64 -7.83
N LEU A 205 17.07 7.72 -8.60
CA LEU A 205 16.06 7.77 -9.66
C LEU A 205 16.43 6.83 -10.80
N ASP A 206 15.41 6.16 -11.37
CA ASP A 206 15.60 5.27 -12.51
C ASP A 206 16.19 6.05 -13.71
N PRO A 207 17.39 5.66 -14.20
CA PRO A 207 18.01 6.29 -15.35
C PRO A 207 17.13 6.28 -16.62
N VAL A 208 16.29 5.28 -16.78
CA VAL A 208 15.34 5.18 -17.91
C VAL A 208 14.30 6.28 -17.82
N VAL A 209 13.81 6.58 -16.62
CA VAL A 209 12.86 7.68 -16.39
C VAL A 209 13.53 9.03 -16.67
N LEU A 210 14.76 9.23 -16.18
CA LEU A 210 15.51 10.48 -16.41
C LEU A 210 15.78 10.71 -17.90
N GLU A 211 16.19 9.68 -18.65
CA GLU A 211 16.44 9.81 -20.09
C GLU A 211 15.13 10.05 -20.87
N ARG A 212 14.03 9.45 -20.46
CA ARG A 212 12.71 9.74 -21.03
C ARG A 212 12.31 11.19 -20.83
N GLU A 213 12.46 11.72 -19.62
CA GLU A 213 12.15 13.12 -19.31
C GLU A 213 13.06 14.08 -20.07
N ARG A 214 14.35 13.75 -20.19
CA ARG A 214 15.32 14.48 -21.00
C ARG A 214 14.88 14.54 -22.47
N LYS A 215 14.46 13.39 -23.06
CA LYS A 215 13.99 13.32 -24.43
C LYS A 215 12.71 14.15 -24.64
N ILE A 216 11.74 14.05 -23.75
CA ILE A 216 10.49 14.84 -23.81
C ILE A 216 10.83 16.34 -23.79
N ALA A 217 11.76 16.76 -22.93
CA ALA A 217 12.18 18.16 -22.84
C ALA A 217 12.90 18.62 -24.11
N LEU A 218 13.71 17.75 -24.74
CA LEU A 218 14.40 18.05 -26.00
C LEU A 218 13.40 18.21 -27.14
N ASP A 219 12.47 17.26 -27.29
CA ASP A 219 11.45 17.29 -28.34
C ASP A 219 10.58 18.54 -28.22
N LYS A 220 10.19 18.90 -27.00
CA LYS A 220 9.45 20.15 -26.73
C LYS A 220 10.26 21.40 -27.08
N ALA A 221 11.55 21.44 -26.76
CA ALA A 221 12.41 22.58 -27.07
C ALA A 221 12.60 22.75 -28.58
N ILE A 222 12.69 21.66 -29.33
CA ILE A 222 12.75 21.66 -30.80
C ILE A 222 11.45 22.20 -31.39
N GLU A 223 10.31 21.75 -30.91
CA GLU A 223 9.00 22.21 -31.37
C GLU A 223 8.78 23.71 -31.10
N GLU A 224 9.16 24.18 -29.92
CA GLU A 224 9.10 25.61 -29.54
C GLU A 224 10.00 26.47 -30.42
N ALA A 225 11.22 25.98 -30.73
CA ALA A 225 12.15 26.67 -31.65
C ALA A 225 11.55 26.79 -33.06
N ALA A 226 10.98 25.71 -33.60
CA ALA A 226 10.33 25.70 -34.90
C ALA A 226 9.14 26.69 -34.97
N LYS A 227 8.29 26.71 -33.94
CA LYS A 227 7.15 27.65 -33.84
C LYS A 227 7.58 29.11 -33.75
N SER A 228 8.70 29.38 -33.12
CA SER A 228 9.21 30.76 -32.93
C SER A 228 9.96 31.28 -34.15
N GLY A 229 10.21 30.46 -35.17
CA GLY A 229 11.01 30.81 -36.37
C GLY A 229 12.47 31.08 -36.05
N LYS A 230 12.98 30.73 -34.86
CA LYS A 230 14.37 30.93 -34.43
C LYS A 230 15.17 29.64 -34.62
N GLU A 231 16.26 29.72 -35.35
CA GLU A 231 17.27 28.66 -35.36
C GLU A 231 18.01 28.67 -34.02
N ILE A 232 17.75 27.65 -33.17
CA ILE A 232 18.46 27.47 -31.91
C ILE A 232 19.52 26.37 -32.12
N PRO A 233 20.82 26.65 -31.82
CA PRO A 233 21.87 25.65 -31.93
C PRO A 233 21.55 24.36 -31.12
N GLN A 234 21.94 23.22 -31.68
CA GLN A 234 21.63 21.89 -31.04
C GLN A 234 22.24 21.76 -29.65
N ASP A 235 23.42 22.35 -29.39
CA ASP A 235 24.05 22.33 -28.06
C ASP A 235 23.25 23.12 -27.03
N ILE A 236 22.54 24.17 -27.43
CA ILE A 236 21.64 24.94 -26.54
C ILE A 236 20.38 24.15 -26.24
N LEU A 237 19.81 23.45 -27.27
CA LEU A 237 18.66 22.58 -27.07
C LEU A 237 19.00 21.40 -26.13
N ALA A 238 20.17 20.78 -26.32
CA ALA A 238 20.67 19.72 -25.44
C ALA A 238 20.84 20.21 -23.99
N LYS A 239 21.47 21.38 -23.78
CA LYS A 239 21.62 21.98 -22.44
C LYS A 239 20.28 22.27 -21.75
N ARG A 240 19.27 22.70 -22.52
CA ARG A 240 17.91 22.91 -21.99
C ARG A 240 17.28 21.57 -21.53
N ALA A 241 17.45 20.50 -22.34
CA ALA A 241 16.97 19.18 -21.99
C ALA A 241 17.68 18.62 -20.74
N ASP A 242 19.00 18.79 -20.65
CA ASP A 242 19.80 18.38 -19.47
C ASP A 242 19.35 19.16 -18.21
N GLY A 243 19.13 20.48 -18.35
CA GLY A 243 18.59 21.30 -17.26
C GLY A 243 17.20 20.89 -16.81
N ALA A 244 16.34 20.48 -17.74
CA ALA A 244 15.00 19.99 -17.42
C ALA A 244 15.05 18.63 -16.70
N ALA A 245 15.92 17.70 -17.15
CA ALA A 245 16.13 16.42 -16.47
C ALA A 245 16.71 16.60 -15.06
N ALA A 246 17.67 17.52 -14.88
CA ALA A 246 18.20 17.85 -13.57
C ALA A 246 17.14 18.48 -12.63
N LYS A 247 16.27 19.33 -13.18
CA LYS A 247 15.13 19.86 -12.43
C LYS A 247 14.15 18.77 -12.04
N PHE A 248 13.81 17.89 -12.98
CA PHE A 248 12.94 16.72 -12.68
C PHE A 248 13.52 15.88 -11.54
N ALA A 249 14.83 15.55 -11.61
CA ALA A 249 15.51 14.81 -10.56
C ALA A 249 15.41 15.50 -9.20
N LYS A 250 15.60 16.82 -9.16
CA LYS A 250 15.48 17.62 -7.93
C LYS A 250 14.06 17.63 -7.38
N ASP A 251 13.07 17.76 -8.26
CA ASP A 251 11.65 17.87 -7.86
C ASP A 251 11.09 16.51 -7.41
N ASN A 252 11.68 15.38 -7.83
CA ASN A 252 11.20 14.04 -7.56
C ASN A 252 12.04 13.23 -6.55
N ALA A 253 13.19 13.76 -6.10
CA ALA A 253 14.01 13.14 -5.06
C ALA A 253 13.72 13.76 -3.70
N LEU A 254 13.34 12.93 -2.71
CA LEU A 254 12.91 13.34 -1.37
C LEU A 254 13.86 14.34 -0.71
N LEU A 255 15.16 14.03 -0.68
CA LEU A 255 16.16 14.85 0.00
C LEU A 255 16.29 16.27 -0.59
N SER A 256 15.97 16.47 -1.87
CA SER A 256 16.02 17.76 -2.55
C SER A 256 14.67 18.48 -2.64
N GLN A 257 13.55 17.80 -2.34
CA GLN A 257 12.24 18.43 -2.30
C GLN A 257 12.15 19.48 -1.20
N VAL A 258 11.43 20.57 -1.50
CA VAL A 258 11.13 21.62 -0.53
C VAL A 258 10.09 21.13 0.47
N PHE A 259 10.38 21.25 1.75
CA PHE A 259 9.56 20.77 2.84
C PHE A 259 8.18 21.45 2.85
N VAL A 260 7.12 20.65 2.84
CA VAL A 260 5.74 21.17 2.73
C VAL A 260 5.28 21.99 3.94
N MET A 261 5.96 21.86 5.09
CA MET A 261 5.57 22.58 6.30
C MET A 261 6.01 24.04 6.30
N ASP A 262 7.14 24.36 5.66
CA ASP A 262 7.68 25.73 5.60
C ASP A 262 7.76 26.28 4.18
N ASN A 263 7.58 25.44 3.16
CA ASN A 263 7.67 25.76 1.74
C ASN A 263 8.99 26.48 1.33
N LYS A 264 10.07 26.18 2.03
CA LYS A 264 11.35 26.88 1.84
C LYS A 264 12.56 25.96 1.96
N THR A 265 12.61 25.10 2.97
CA THR A 265 13.81 24.34 3.34
C THR A 265 13.82 22.99 2.63
N PRO A 266 14.90 22.58 1.94
CA PRO A 266 15.01 21.20 1.43
C PRO A 266 14.99 20.17 2.56
N ILE A 267 14.43 18.98 2.32
CA ILE A 267 14.33 17.88 3.31
C ILE A 267 15.73 17.53 3.87
N ALA A 268 16.77 17.45 3.03
CA ALA A 268 18.13 17.20 3.50
C ALA A 268 18.57 18.22 4.57
N GLN A 269 18.24 19.49 4.37
CA GLN A 269 18.58 20.56 5.32
C GLN A 269 17.73 20.49 6.59
N VAL A 270 16.47 20.05 6.50
CA VAL A 270 15.61 19.81 7.69
C VAL A 270 16.23 18.73 8.59
N VAL A 271 16.69 17.61 7.98
CA VAL A 271 17.37 16.54 8.71
C VAL A 271 18.68 17.02 9.31
N GLU A 272 19.48 17.80 8.57
CA GLU A 272 20.75 18.37 9.07
C GLU A 272 20.53 19.33 10.26
N GLN A 273 19.50 20.17 10.20
CA GLN A 273 19.16 21.08 11.30
C GLN A 273 18.74 20.30 12.55
N ALA A 274 17.94 19.24 12.39
CA ALA A 274 17.57 18.37 13.50
C ALA A 274 18.78 17.65 14.11
N ALA A 275 19.71 17.16 13.28
CA ALA A 275 20.96 16.55 13.72
C ALA A 275 21.84 17.51 14.54
N LYS A 276 21.96 18.78 14.09
CA LYS A 276 22.68 19.84 14.80
C LYS A 276 22.03 20.15 16.16
N ALA A 277 20.70 20.23 16.21
CA ALA A 277 19.96 20.50 17.42
C ALA A 277 20.07 19.33 18.43
N ALA A 278 20.11 18.09 17.94
CA ALA A 278 20.29 16.90 18.76
C ALA A 278 21.74 16.64 19.20
N GLY A 279 22.70 17.35 18.60
CA GLY A 279 24.13 17.13 18.86
C GLY A 279 24.67 15.79 18.38
N THR A 280 23.94 15.07 17.53
CA THR A 280 24.30 13.77 16.98
C THR A 280 23.87 13.65 15.52
N LYS A 281 24.49 12.72 14.80
CA LYS A 281 24.17 12.46 13.39
C LYS A 281 22.76 11.86 13.26
N ILE A 282 21.95 12.40 12.37
CA ILE A 282 20.68 11.82 11.95
C ILE A 282 20.74 11.61 10.43
N VAL A 283 20.39 10.41 9.98
CA VAL A 283 20.36 10.07 8.55
C VAL A 283 18.99 9.54 8.20
N LEU A 284 18.34 10.14 7.20
CA LEU A 284 17.17 9.59 6.55
C LEU A 284 17.70 8.54 5.56
N THR A 285 17.56 7.26 5.90
CA THR A 285 18.18 6.15 5.15
C THR A 285 17.25 5.55 4.10
N ASP A 286 15.94 5.56 4.38
CA ASP A 286 14.95 4.97 3.47
C ASP A 286 13.55 5.46 3.82
N TYR A 287 12.60 5.26 2.89
CA TYR A 287 11.18 5.44 3.13
C TYR A 287 10.34 4.48 2.29
N VAL A 288 9.14 4.20 2.75
CA VAL A 288 8.10 3.50 1.98
C VAL A 288 6.91 4.42 1.85
N ARG A 289 6.33 4.49 0.66
CA ARG A 289 5.04 5.12 0.41
C ARG A 289 4.19 4.19 -0.43
N PHE A 290 3.09 3.70 0.15
CA PHE A 290 2.06 3.00 -0.60
C PHE A 290 0.82 3.87 -0.68
N GLN A 291 0.38 4.10 -1.89
CA GLN A 291 -0.95 4.64 -2.17
C GLN A 291 -1.85 3.51 -2.63
N LEU A 292 -3.00 3.40 -2.01
CA LEU A 292 -4.01 2.40 -2.33
C LEU A 292 -4.38 2.45 -3.82
N GLY A 293 -4.35 1.30 -4.48
CA GLY A 293 -4.73 1.15 -5.89
C GLY A 293 -3.75 1.74 -6.91
N GLU A 294 -2.59 2.24 -6.47
CA GLU A 294 -1.59 2.81 -7.36
C GLU A 294 -1.16 1.81 -8.45
N GLY A 295 -1.19 2.25 -9.72
CA GLY A 295 -0.84 1.42 -10.88
C GLY A 295 -1.91 0.37 -11.28
N ILE A 296 -3.08 0.36 -10.63
CA ILE A 296 -4.22 -0.44 -11.07
C ILE A 296 -5.08 0.41 -12.01
N GLU A 297 -5.25 -0.04 -13.26
CA GLU A 297 -6.18 0.59 -14.18
C GLU A 297 -7.61 0.37 -13.67
N LYS A 298 -8.28 1.45 -13.29
CA LYS A 298 -9.71 1.42 -13.00
C LYS A 298 -10.43 1.41 -14.35
N VAL A 299 -11.09 0.30 -14.65
CA VAL A 299 -12.09 0.29 -15.73
C VAL A 299 -13.21 1.21 -15.24
N GLU A 300 -13.32 2.40 -15.82
CA GLU A 300 -14.51 3.23 -15.61
C GLU A 300 -15.68 2.45 -16.21
N SER A 301 -16.47 1.81 -15.34
CA SER A 301 -17.74 1.26 -15.77
C SER A 301 -18.63 2.44 -16.14
N ASP A 302 -19.04 2.51 -17.39
CA ASP A 302 -20.11 3.44 -17.77
C ASP A 302 -21.41 2.90 -17.17
N PHE A 303 -21.69 3.36 -15.95
CA PHE A 303 -22.87 2.97 -15.19
C PHE A 303 -24.17 3.20 -16.00
N ALA A 304 -24.18 4.23 -16.86
CA ALA A 304 -25.31 4.48 -17.76
C ALA A 304 -25.43 3.38 -18.83
N ALA A 305 -24.30 2.90 -19.38
CA ALA A 305 -24.30 1.79 -20.33
C ALA A 305 -24.66 0.45 -19.66
N GLU A 306 -24.18 0.20 -18.43
CA GLU A 306 -24.55 -1.00 -17.66
C GLU A 306 -26.05 -1.03 -17.33
N VAL A 307 -26.60 0.10 -16.88
CA VAL A 307 -28.05 0.23 -16.62
C VAL A 307 -28.87 0.08 -17.91
N ALA A 308 -28.43 0.68 -19.02
CA ALA A 308 -29.10 0.53 -20.32
C ALA A 308 -29.08 -0.94 -20.81
N ALA A 309 -27.95 -1.62 -20.67
CA ALA A 309 -27.82 -3.04 -21.00
C ALA A 309 -28.70 -3.92 -20.09
N ALA A 310 -28.74 -3.65 -18.77
CA ALA A 310 -29.58 -4.37 -17.84
C ALA A 310 -31.09 -4.10 -18.04
N ALA A 311 -31.45 -2.90 -18.54
CA ALA A 311 -32.82 -2.52 -18.89
C ALA A 311 -33.27 -2.98 -20.28
N GLY A 312 -32.39 -3.63 -21.05
CA GLY A 312 -32.69 -4.09 -22.42
C GLY A 312 -32.91 -2.92 -23.43
N LEU A 313 -32.31 -1.75 -23.16
CA LEU A 313 -32.42 -0.52 -23.94
C LEU A 313 -31.17 -0.29 -24.83
N GLY A 314 -30.43 -1.35 -25.17
CA GLY A 314 -29.24 -1.31 -26.02
C GLY A 314 -29.50 -1.84 -27.42
#